data_ad48b94bd8e70c3433ec78bde9366ec0
#
_entry.id   ad48b94bd8e70c3433ec78bde9366ec0
#
_cell.length_a   1.000
_cell.length_b   1.000
_cell.length_c   1.000
_cell.angle_alpha   90.00
_cell.angle_beta   90.00
_cell.angle_gamma   90.00
#
_symmetry.space_group_name_H-M   'P 1'
#
loop_
_entity.id
_entity.type
_entity.pdbx_description
1 polymer ?
#
loop_
_entity_poly.entity_id
_entity_poly.type
_entity_poly.pdbx_seq_one_letter_code
_entity_poly.pdbx_strand_id
1 'polypeptide(L)'
;IPLRTRHNEVAPAQFECAPIFEEVNLAVDHNILLMDIMERVARRHKLKVLFHEKPFAGINGSGKHNNWSMATDTGVNLLAPGKTPKTNLMFLTFFINTIKAVYDFSDVLRASIASAGNDHRLGANEAPPAIISVFIGEYLSKVLFDIETRVGEKFDEQDEAILKLDLHRSIPELLLDNTDRNRTSPFAFTGNKFEFRAVGSSANCANAMIALNSIMAETLTRF
;
A
#
# COMPACT_ATOMS: atom_id res chain seq x y z
N ILE A 1 -0.98 21.98 -3.42
CA ILE A 1 -0.93 20.54 -3.13
C ILE A 1 -2.15 20.21 -2.28
N PRO A 2 -3.08 19.36 -2.75
CA PRO A 2 -4.26 19.01 -1.99
C PRO A 2 -3.89 18.02 -0.86
N LEU A 3 -4.06 18.46 0.39
CA LEU A 3 -3.86 17.63 1.59
C LEU A 3 -5.19 17.27 2.22
N ARG A 4 -5.36 16.02 2.58
CA ARG A 4 -6.57 15.52 3.28
C ARG A 4 -6.48 15.76 4.77
N THR A 5 -5.32 15.48 5.35
CA THR A 5 -5.10 15.60 6.79
C THR A 5 -3.62 15.79 7.13
N ARG A 6 -3.39 16.25 8.33
CA ARG A 6 -2.09 16.32 8.99
C ARG A 6 -2.29 15.94 10.46
N HIS A 7 -1.40 15.15 11.02
CA HIS A 7 -1.40 14.78 12.43
C HIS A 7 0.01 14.66 12.99
N ASN A 8 0.09 14.55 14.31
CA ASN A 8 1.34 14.33 15.01
C ASN A 8 1.65 12.84 15.07
N GLU A 9 2.93 12.53 15.01
CA GLU A 9 3.47 11.20 15.16
C GLU A 9 4.23 11.04 16.50
N VAL A 10 4.82 9.86 16.71
CA VAL A 10 5.39 9.45 18.02
C VAL A 10 6.67 10.19 18.36
N ALA A 11 7.53 10.47 17.38
CA ALA A 11 8.81 11.14 17.64
C ALA A 11 8.63 12.64 17.94
N PRO A 12 9.56 13.27 18.67
CA PRO A 12 9.47 14.69 18.99
C PRO A 12 9.35 15.57 17.74
N ALA A 13 8.28 16.39 17.68
CA ALA A 13 7.97 17.28 16.56
C ALA A 13 7.87 16.56 15.20
N GLN A 14 7.48 15.31 15.21
CA GLN A 14 7.19 14.53 14.02
C GLN A 14 5.75 14.76 13.57
N PHE A 15 5.56 14.98 12.27
CA PHE A 15 4.26 15.23 11.67
C PHE A 15 4.11 14.36 10.42
N GLU A 16 2.89 13.88 10.20
CA GLU A 16 2.50 13.21 8.96
C GLU A 16 1.54 14.09 8.16
N CYS A 17 1.73 14.10 6.85
CA CYS A 17 0.82 14.71 5.90
C CYS A 17 0.25 13.61 4.99
N ALA A 18 -1.08 13.57 4.83
CA ALA A 18 -1.75 12.67 3.92
C ALA A 18 -2.31 13.47 2.72
N PRO A 19 -1.67 13.43 1.55
CA PRO A 19 -2.19 14.01 0.33
C PRO A 19 -3.47 13.31 -0.14
N ILE A 20 -4.29 14.01 -0.94
CA ILE A 20 -5.36 13.38 -1.71
C ILE A 20 -4.71 12.59 -2.83
N PHE A 21 -5.24 11.40 -3.14
CA PHE A 21 -4.72 10.56 -4.22
C PHE A 21 -4.93 11.21 -5.59
N GLU A 22 -3.95 11.04 -6.45
CA GLU A 22 -3.90 11.60 -7.80
C GLU A 22 -3.23 10.59 -8.75
N GLU A 23 -3.18 10.92 -10.02
CA GLU A 23 -2.37 10.18 -10.99
C GLU A 23 -0.90 10.16 -10.52
N VAL A 24 -0.21 9.05 -10.77
CA VAL A 24 1.08 8.76 -10.12
C VAL A 24 2.17 9.80 -10.40
N ASN A 25 2.27 10.32 -11.63
CA ASN A 25 3.27 11.35 -11.94
C ASN A 25 2.99 12.63 -11.17
N LEU A 26 1.73 13.07 -11.15
CA LEU A 26 1.30 14.26 -10.43
C LEU A 26 1.49 14.10 -8.92
N ALA A 27 1.18 12.92 -8.37
CA ALA A 27 1.39 12.62 -6.96
C ALA A 27 2.88 12.67 -6.58
N VAL A 28 3.76 12.16 -7.42
CA VAL A 28 5.22 12.21 -7.23
C VAL A 28 5.72 13.66 -7.28
N ASP A 29 5.31 14.43 -8.28
CA ASP A 29 5.69 15.84 -8.42
C ASP A 29 5.22 16.68 -7.23
N HIS A 30 3.98 16.48 -6.79
CA HIS A 30 3.44 17.14 -5.60
C HIS A 30 4.21 16.76 -4.33
N ASN A 31 4.66 15.52 -4.20
CA ASN A 31 5.46 15.10 -3.05
C ASN A 31 6.82 15.82 -3.03
N ILE A 32 7.51 15.90 -4.17
CA ILE A 32 8.79 16.60 -4.28
C ILE A 32 8.60 18.10 -3.99
N LEU A 33 7.58 18.70 -4.58
CA LEU A 33 7.25 20.11 -4.34
C LEU A 33 6.91 20.37 -2.87
N LEU A 34 6.17 19.47 -2.22
CA LEU A 34 5.86 19.58 -0.79
C LEU A 34 7.14 19.60 0.05
N MET A 35 8.08 18.70 -0.22
CA MET A 35 9.35 18.64 0.49
C MET A 35 10.15 19.94 0.34
N ASP A 36 10.28 20.46 -0.88
CA ASP A 36 10.96 21.74 -1.14
C ASP A 36 10.30 22.92 -0.42
N ILE A 37 8.97 23.00 -0.47
CA ILE A 37 8.21 24.05 0.22
C ILE A 37 8.41 23.95 1.73
N MET A 38 8.35 22.75 2.30
CA MET A 38 8.57 22.54 3.74
C MET A 38 9.95 23.05 4.18
N GLU A 39 11.01 22.76 3.43
CA GLU A 39 12.35 23.28 3.73
C GLU A 39 12.43 24.80 3.65
N ARG A 40 11.87 25.39 2.60
CA ARG A 40 11.89 26.86 2.41
C ARG A 40 11.13 27.57 3.51
N VAL A 41 9.95 27.06 3.88
CA VAL A 41 9.14 27.65 4.95
C VAL A 41 9.83 27.50 6.30
N ALA A 42 10.36 26.32 6.61
CA ALA A 42 11.10 26.09 7.85
C ALA A 42 12.27 27.08 8.02
N ARG A 43 13.08 27.28 6.96
CA ARG A 43 14.19 28.25 6.98
C ARG A 43 13.73 29.68 7.30
N ARG A 44 12.58 30.12 6.75
CA ARG A 44 12.00 31.45 7.04
C ARG A 44 11.64 31.61 8.52
N HIS A 45 11.23 30.51 9.16
CA HIS A 45 10.89 30.47 10.58
C HIS A 45 12.08 30.06 11.48
N LYS A 46 13.31 30.02 10.95
CA LYS A 46 14.53 29.60 11.67
C LYS A 46 14.41 28.18 12.24
N LEU A 47 13.68 27.32 11.55
CA LEU A 47 13.52 25.90 11.82
C LEU A 47 14.23 25.08 10.76
N LYS A 48 14.43 23.79 11.04
CA LYS A 48 14.97 22.80 10.10
C LYS A 48 13.99 21.65 9.99
N VAL A 49 13.66 21.24 8.76
CA VAL A 49 12.95 19.99 8.49
C VAL A 49 13.98 18.87 8.42
N LEU A 50 13.64 17.73 9.02
CA LEU A 50 14.42 16.50 8.95
C LEU A 50 13.60 15.46 8.17
N PHE A 51 14.04 15.17 6.96
CA PHE A 51 13.50 14.06 6.18
C PHE A 51 14.26 12.74 6.42
N HIS A 52 15.24 12.75 7.29
CA HIS A 52 16.00 11.56 7.65
C HIS A 52 15.09 10.47 8.24
N GLU A 53 15.27 9.22 7.82
CA GLU A 53 14.39 8.10 8.14
C GLU A 53 14.42 7.72 9.62
N LYS A 54 15.54 7.94 10.30
CA LYS A 54 15.72 7.56 11.72
C LYS A 54 16.47 8.65 12.47
N PRO A 55 15.88 9.84 12.71
CA PRO A 55 16.55 10.94 13.38
C PRO A 55 16.79 10.71 14.88
N PHE A 56 16.03 9.82 15.51
CA PHE A 56 16.12 9.53 16.95
C PHE A 56 16.28 8.02 17.19
N ALA A 57 17.22 7.65 18.05
CA ALA A 57 17.39 6.26 18.49
C ALA A 57 16.23 5.82 19.40
N GLY A 58 15.82 4.55 19.30
CA GLY A 58 14.81 3.96 20.20
C GLY A 58 13.36 4.42 19.99
N ILE A 59 13.10 5.30 19.03
CA ILE A 59 11.75 5.82 18.70
C ILE A 59 11.46 5.52 17.24
N ASN A 60 10.18 5.57 16.84
CA ASN A 60 9.74 5.36 15.48
C ASN A 60 10.48 6.29 14.49
N GLY A 61 10.84 5.73 13.36
CA GLY A 61 11.39 6.47 12.24
C GLY A 61 10.31 7.13 11.38
N SER A 62 10.75 7.67 10.25
CA SER A 62 9.87 8.29 9.26
C SER A 62 9.96 7.56 7.93
N GLY A 63 8.83 7.33 7.29
CA GLY A 63 8.72 6.73 5.98
C GLY A 63 7.63 7.38 5.16
N LYS A 64 7.53 6.97 3.90
CA LYS A 64 6.42 7.29 3.02
C LYS A 64 5.61 6.03 2.76
N HIS A 65 4.32 6.07 3.08
CA HIS A 65 3.39 5.03 2.70
C HIS A 65 2.76 5.39 1.35
N ASN A 66 3.13 4.65 0.33
CA ASN A 66 2.63 4.90 -1.02
C ASN A 66 1.38 4.05 -1.26
N ASN A 67 0.22 4.67 -1.15
CA ASN A 67 -1.03 4.05 -1.58
C ASN A 67 -1.04 3.96 -3.09
N TRP A 68 -1.26 2.76 -3.62
CA TRP A 68 -1.21 2.48 -5.04
C TRP A 68 -2.41 1.65 -5.48
N SER A 69 -3.00 2.04 -6.59
CA SER A 69 -4.09 1.31 -7.24
C SER A 69 -4.01 1.48 -8.75
N MET A 70 -4.82 0.72 -9.47
CA MET A 70 -5.00 0.83 -10.90
C MET A 70 -6.45 1.17 -11.20
N ALA A 71 -6.66 2.07 -12.15
CA ALA A 71 -7.99 2.42 -12.61
C ALA A 71 -8.04 2.52 -14.13
N THR A 72 -9.24 2.36 -14.69
CA THR A 72 -9.49 2.67 -16.09
C THR A 72 -9.47 4.19 -16.32
N ASP A 73 -9.42 4.63 -17.55
CA ASP A 73 -9.57 6.03 -17.97
C ASP A 73 -10.95 6.61 -17.57
N THR A 74 -11.94 5.75 -17.37
CA THR A 74 -13.28 6.12 -16.88
C THR A 74 -13.38 6.15 -15.35
N GLY A 75 -12.27 5.90 -14.64
CA GLY A 75 -12.18 5.98 -13.17
C GLY A 75 -12.64 4.72 -12.42
N VAL A 76 -12.83 3.59 -13.10
CA VAL A 76 -13.16 2.33 -12.44
C VAL A 76 -11.92 1.76 -11.79
N ASN A 77 -11.94 1.58 -10.46
CA ASN A 77 -10.83 0.99 -9.72
C ASN A 77 -10.78 -0.54 -9.92
N LEU A 78 -9.69 -1.02 -10.52
CA LEU A 78 -9.48 -2.43 -10.85
C LEU A 78 -9.15 -3.30 -9.62
N LEU A 79 -8.75 -2.66 -8.51
CA LEU A 79 -8.47 -3.32 -7.23
C LEU A 79 -9.64 -3.19 -6.24
N ALA A 80 -10.83 -2.80 -6.69
CA ALA A 80 -12.02 -2.77 -5.85
C ALA A 80 -12.70 -4.15 -5.83
N PRO A 81 -12.74 -4.85 -4.68
CA PRO A 81 -13.31 -6.20 -4.58
C PRO A 81 -14.83 -6.23 -4.83
N GLY A 82 -15.52 -5.09 -4.61
CA GLY A 82 -16.96 -5.04 -4.69
C GLY A 82 -17.65 -5.79 -3.54
N LYS A 83 -18.94 -6.13 -3.75
CA LYS A 83 -19.72 -6.88 -2.75
C LYS A 83 -19.44 -8.38 -2.76
N THR A 84 -18.97 -8.92 -3.87
CA THR A 84 -18.73 -10.35 -4.11
C THR A 84 -17.31 -10.57 -4.65
N PRO A 85 -16.26 -10.44 -3.84
CA PRO A 85 -14.87 -10.56 -4.28
C PRO A 85 -14.56 -11.89 -4.99
N LYS A 86 -15.16 -12.98 -4.51
CA LYS A 86 -14.95 -14.34 -5.02
C LYS A 86 -15.38 -14.52 -6.48
N THR A 87 -16.40 -13.78 -6.92
CA THR A 87 -16.94 -13.86 -8.29
C THR A 87 -16.56 -12.66 -9.16
N ASN A 88 -15.90 -11.66 -8.59
CA ASN A 88 -15.44 -10.48 -9.33
C ASN A 88 -14.14 -10.80 -10.08
N LEU A 89 -14.28 -11.34 -11.29
CA LEU A 89 -13.13 -11.76 -12.10
C LEU A 89 -12.19 -10.61 -12.44
N MET A 90 -12.72 -9.41 -12.67
CA MET A 90 -11.87 -8.23 -12.92
C MET A 90 -10.98 -7.96 -11.71
N PHE A 91 -11.57 -7.85 -10.53
CA PHE A 91 -10.81 -7.66 -9.30
C PHE A 91 -9.78 -8.78 -9.10
N LEU A 92 -10.20 -10.05 -9.17
CA LEU A 92 -9.32 -11.20 -8.97
C LEU A 92 -8.15 -11.21 -9.95
N THR A 93 -8.39 -10.91 -11.22
CA THR A 93 -7.35 -10.84 -12.23
C THR A 93 -6.26 -9.83 -11.84
N PHE A 94 -6.62 -8.58 -11.56
CA PHE A 94 -5.64 -7.55 -11.21
C PHE A 94 -5.02 -7.78 -9.82
N PHE A 95 -5.79 -8.27 -8.87
CA PHE A 95 -5.35 -8.56 -7.51
C PHE A 95 -4.30 -9.67 -7.47
N ILE A 96 -4.58 -10.82 -8.11
CA ILE A 96 -3.65 -11.95 -8.15
C ILE A 96 -2.38 -11.60 -8.93
N ASN A 97 -2.53 -10.91 -10.08
CA ASN A 97 -1.37 -10.47 -10.85
C ASN A 97 -0.51 -9.45 -10.09
N THR A 98 -1.11 -8.62 -9.21
CA THR A 98 -0.32 -7.73 -8.34
C THR A 98 0.49 -8.52 -7.31
N ILE A 99 -0.11 -9.53 -6.67
CA ILE A 99 0.61 -10.41 -5.74
C ILE A 99 1.74 -11.13 -6.46
N LYS A 100 1.47 -11.68 -7.65
CA LYS A 100 2.45 -12.36 -8.47
C LYS A 100 3.60 -11.44 -8.88
N ALA A 101 3.30 -10.22 -9.34
CA ALA A 101 4.31 -9.23 -9.70
C ALA A 101 5.26 -8.92 -8.53
N VAL A 102 4.71 -8.71 -7.34
CA VAL A 102 5.50 -8.44 -6.14
C VAL A 102 6.33 -9.66 -5.72
N TYR A 103 5.79 -10.86 -5.87
CA TYR A 103 6.50 -12.10 -5.57
C TYR A 103 7.67 -12.34 -6.54
N ASP A 104 7.40 -12.28 -7.85
CA ASP A 104 8.40 -12.58 -8.89
C ASP A 104 9.52 -11.53 -8.96
N PHE A 105 9.25 -10.28 -8.59
CA PHE A 105 10.17 -9.14 -8.71
C PHE A 105 10.39 -8.42 -7.37
N SER A 106 10.35 -9.16 -6.27
CA SER A 106 10.57 -8.60 -4.93
C SER A 106 11.94 -7.93 -4.76
N ASP A 107 12.96 -8.43 -5.45
CA ASP A 107 14.30 -7.88 -5.51
C ASP A 107 14.35 -6.50 -6.19
N VAL A 108 13.60 -6.31 -7.28
CA VAL A 108 13.48 -5.01 -7.96
C VAL A 108 12.82 -3.98 -7.04
N LEU A 109 11.73 -4.37 -6.36
CA LEU A 109 11.08 -3.51 -5.37
C LEU A 109 12.03 -3.20 -4.20
N ARG A 110 12.75 -4.19 -3.71
CA ARG A 110 13.74 -3.99 -2.63
C ARG A 110 14.86 -3.04 -3.06
N ALA A 111 15.36 -3.17 -4.27
CA ALA A 111 16.37 -2.28 -4.83
C ALA A 111 15.86 -0.83 -4.95
N SER A 112 14.60 -0.63 -5.33
CA SER A 112 14.01 0.69 -5.52
C SER A 112 13.91 1.55 -4.25
N ILE A 113 13.97 0.92 -3.07
CA ILE A 113 13.87 1.57 -1.76
C ILE A 113 15.18 1.54 -0.96
N ALA A 114 16.23 0.98 -1.54
CA ALA A 114 17.51 0.78 -0.84
C ALA A 114 18.25 2.11 -0.63
N SER A 115 18.52 2.42 0.62
CA SER A 115 19.41 3.51 1.03
C SER A 115 19.88 3.25 2.47
N ALA A 116 21.04 3.77 2.83
CA ALA A 116 21.59 3.57 4.18
C ALA A 116 20.63 4.02 5.29
N GLY A 117 19.98 5.18 5.13
CA GLY A 117 19.01 5.69 6.10
C GLY A 117 17.76 4.80 6.19
N ASN A 118 17.25 4.35 5.06
CA ASN A 118 16.07 3.51 5.02
C ASN A 118 16.35 2.09 5.53
N ASP A 119 17.52 1.53 5.23
CA ASP A 119 17.93 0.22 5.75
C ASP A 119 18.10 0.25 7.28
N HIS A 120 18.55 1.38 7.82
CA HIS A 120 18.58 1.58 9.28
C HIS A 120 17.19 1.68 9.90
N ARG A 121 16.20 2.20 9.16
CA ARG A 121 14.79 2.31 9.61
C ARG A 121 14.05 0.97 9.53
N LEU A 122 14.18 0.24 8.39
CA LEU A 122 13.42 -0.99 8.12
C LEU A 122 13.70 -2.07 9.18
N GLY A 123 12.63 -2.69 9.68
CA GLY A 123 12.68 -3.68 10.75
C GLY A 123 12.88 -3.11 12.15
N ALA A 124 12.98 -1.79 12.30
CA ALA A 124 13.10 -1.12 13.58
C ALA A 124 11.77 -0.48 14.01
N ASN A 125 11.39 -0.69 15.28
CA ASN A 125 10.15 -0.18 15.87
C ASN A 125 8.92 -0.56 15.01
N GLU A 126 8.12 0.42 14.57
CA GLU A 126 6.91 0.20 13.75
C GLU A 126 7.18 0.13 12.24
N ALA A 127 8.43 0.22 11.79
CA ALA A 127 8.74 0.11 10.38
C ALA A 127 8.59 -1.34 9.89
N PRO A 128 8.12 -1.55 8.63
CA PRO A 128 8.03 -2.89 8.07
C PRO A 128 9.43 -3.51 7.91
N PRO A 129 9.53 -4.85 7.81
CA PRO A 129 10.79 -5.53 7.54
C PRO A 129 11.34 -5.16 6.15
N ALA A 130 12.65 -5.37 5.97
CA ALA A 130 13.31 -5.14 4.68
C ALA A 130 12.95 -6.19 3.62
N ILE A 131 12.44 -7.34 4.02
CA ILE A 131 12.00 -8.41 3.11
C ILE A 131 10.64 -8.04 2.55
N ILE A 132 10.53 -7.96 1.23
CA ILE A 132 9.27 -7.64 0.56
C ILE A 132 8.32 -8.83 0.68
N SER A 133 7.25 -8.63 1.42
CA SER A 133 6.15 -9.58 1.59
C SER A 133 4.82 -8.89 1.35
N VAL A 134 3.80 -9.67 0.98
CA VAL A 134 2.45 -9.18 0.70
C VAL A 134 1.51 -9.60 1.82
N PHE A 135 0.73 -8.67 2.34
CA PHE A 135 -0.37 -8.93 3.26
C PHE A 135 -1.70 -8.61 2.57
N ILE A 136 -2.64 -9.54 2.62
CA ILE A 136 -3.96 -9.39 1.98
C ILE A 136 -5.13 -9.58 2.96
N GLY A 137 -4.82 -9.89 4.21
CA GLY A 137 -5.82 -10.15 5.25
C GLY A 137 -6.41 -11.56 5.18
N GLU A 138 -7.02 -11.97 6.30
CA GLU A 138 -7.52 -13.33 6.47
C GLU A 138 -8.65 -13.67 5.48
N TYR A 139 -9.57 -12.74 5.27
CA TYR A 139 -10.72 -12.94 4.39
C TYR A 139 -10.30 -13.23 2.94
N LEU A 140 -9.45 -12.39 2.34
CA LEU A 140 -9.00 -12.61 0.96
C LEU A 140 -8.07 -13.81 0.85
N SER A 141 -7.27 -14.11 1.87
CA SER A 141 -6.48 -15.34 1.92
C SER A 141 -7.38 -16.58 1.85
N LYS A 142 -8.49 -16.59 2.59
CA LYS A 142 -9.49 -17.67 2.53
C LYS A 142 -10.16 -17.74 1.17
N VAL A 143 -10.52 -16.60 0.58
CA VAL A 143 -11.10 -16.55 -0.78
C VAL A 143 -10.16 -17.18 -1.81
N LEU A 144 -8.87 -16.83 -1.78
CA LEU A 144 -7.88 -17.40 -2.70
C LEU A 144 -7.69 -18.90 -2.46
N PHE A 145 -7.61 -19.33 -1.21
CA PHE A 145 -7.50 -20.75 -0.86
C PHE A 145 -8.72 -21.56 -1.36
N ASP A 146 -9.93 -21.02 -1.17
CA ASP A 146 -11.16 -21.63 -1.67
C ASP A 146 -11.16 -21.75 -3.21
N ILE A 147 -10.65 -20.75 -3.92
CA ILE A 147 -10.52 -20.79 -5.38
C ILE A 147 -9.52 -21.88 -5.78
N GLU A 148 -8.35 -21.92 -5.14
CA GLU A 148 -7.30 -22.90 -5.43
C GLU A 148 -7.77 -24.32 -5.23
N THR A 149 -8.48 -24.60 -4.12
CA THR A 149 -8.98 -25.94 -3.79
C THR A 149 -10.11 -26.43 -4.70
N ARG A 150 -10.82 -25.50 -5.36
CA ARG A 150 -11.96 -25.79 -6.25
C ARG A 150 -11.62 -25.65 -7.73
N VAL A 151 -10.35 -25.57 -8.09
CA VAL A 151 -9.93 -25.52 -9.50
C VAL A 151 -10.47 -26.73 -10.25
N GLY A 152 -11.39 -26.49 -11.21
CA GLY A 152 -12.07 -27.53 -11.99
C GLY A 152 -13.52 -27.81 -11.59
N GLU A 153 -13.98 -27.35 -10.44
CA GLU A 153 -15.40 -27.40 -10.07
C GLU A 153 -16.12 -26.12 -10.56
N LYS A 154 -17.36 -26.28 -11.04
CA LYS A 154 -18.19 -25.10 -11.35
C LYS A 154 -18.61 -24.44 -10.03
N PHE A 155 -18.38 -23.14 -9.92
CA PHE A 155 -18.92 -22.36 -8.81
C PHE A 155 -20.44 -22.35 -8.90
N ASP A 156 -21.14 -22.85 -7.87
CA ASP A 156 -22.60 -22.82 -7.77
C ASP A 156 -23.04 -21.49 -7.13
N GLU A 157 -24.13 -20.90 -7.63
CA GLU A 157 -24.75 -19.69 -7.06
C GLU A 157 -25.15 -19.84 -5.58
N GLN A 158 -25.30 -21.09 -5.11
CA GLN A 158 -25.57 -21.40 -3.69
C GLN A 158 -24.38 -21.08 -2.77
N ASP A 159 -23.15 -21.02 -3.28
CA ASP A 159 -21.97 -20.64 -2.48
C ASP A 159 -22.01 -19.15 -2.04
N GLU A 160 -22.73 -18.29 -2.76
CA GLU A 160 -22.98 -16.90 -2.34
C GLU A 160 -23.89 -16.83 -1.09
N ALA A 161 -24.80 -17.76 -0.93
CA ALA A 161 -25.73 -17.80 0.20
C ALA A 161 -25.02 -18.16 1.51
N ILE A 162 -24.00 -18.99 1.46
CA ILE A 162 -23.23 -19.43 2.64
C ILE A 162 -22.38 -18.28 3.21
N LEU A 163 -21.86 -17.39 2.34
CA LEU A 163 -21.14 -16.18 2.76
C LEU A 163 -22.05 -15.11 3.38
N LYS A 164 -23.36 -15.18 3.13
CA LYS A 164 -24.36 -14.26 3.70
C LYS A 164 -24.93 -14.72 5.04
N LEU A 165 -24.68 -15.96 5.47
CA LEU A 165 -25.42 -16.58 6.56
C LEU A 165 -24.88 -16.34 7.97
N ASP A 166 -23.74 -15.69 8.14
CA ASP A 166 -23.11 -15.56 9.47
C ASP A 166 -22.90 -14.12 9.97
N LEU A 167 -23.58 -13.15 9.37
CA LEU A 167 -23.53 -11.77 9.87
C LEU A 167 -24.91 -11.30 10.32
N HIS A 168 -25.07 -11.17 11.62
CA HIS A 168 -26.22 -10.56 12.26
C HIS A 168 -26.55 -9.21 11.58
N ARG A 169 -27.80 -9.02 11.16
CA ARG A 169 -28.32 -7.85 10.43
C ARG A 169 -28.15 -6.48 11.12
N SER A 170 -27.49 -6.42 12.27
CA SER A 170 -27.30 -5.20 13.06
C SER A 170 -25.86 -4.68 13.08
N ILE A 171 -24.92 -5.37 12.45
CA ILE A 171 -23.56 -4.86 12.26
C ILE A 171 -23.48 -4.42 10.81
N PRO A 172 -23.20 -3.10 10.52
CA PRO A 172 -22.80 -2.74 9.17
C PRO A 172 -21.73 -3.77 8.77
N GLU A 173 -21.75 -4.25 7.53
CA GLU A 173 -20.64 -5.04 6.99
C GLU A 173 -19.35 -4.26 7.27
N LEU A 174 -18.88 -4.38 8.48
CA LEU A 174 -17.49 -4.17 8.78
C LEU A 174 -16.82 -5.16 7.87
N LEU A 175 -16.39 -4.68 6.73
CA LEU A 175 -15.25 -5.25 6.04
C LEU A 175 -14.34 -5.66 7.15
N LEU A 176 -14.33 -6.96 7.49
CA LEU A 176 -13.47 -7.54 8.53
C LEU A 176 -12.14 -6.87 8.31
N ASP A 177 -11.67 -6.15 9.32
CA ASP A 177 -10.64 -5.16 9.22
C ASP A 177 -9.40 -5.77 8.56
N ASN A 178 -9.37 -5.75 7.24
CA ASN A 178 -8.27 -6.25 6.40
C ASN A 178 -7.06 -5.31 6.46
N THR A 179 -7.11 -4.32 7.34
CA THR A 179 -6.00 -3.43 7.54
C THR A 179 -4.99 -4.10 8.46
N ASP A 180 -3.81 -4.40 7.95
CA ASP A 180 -2.64 -4.75 8.76
C ASP A 180 -2.22 -3.52 9.57
N ARG A 181 -2.87 -3.31 10.70
CA ARG A 181 -2.57 -2.21 11.63
C ARG A 181 -1.21 -2.37 12.29
N ASN A 182 -0.68 -3.60 12.34
CA ASN A 182 0.60 -3.90 12.96
C ASN A 182 1.80 -3.56 12.09
N ARG A 183 1.58 -3.11 10.83
CA ARG A 183 2.64 -2.70 9.89
C ARG A 183 3.73 -3.74 9.67
N THR A 184 3.36 -5.03 9.77
CA THR A 184 4.29 -6.16 9.69
C THR A 184 4.68 -6.51 8.27
N SER A 185 3.93 -6.03 7.26
CA SER A 185 4.23 -6.27 5.85
C SER A 185 4.55 -4.96 5.12
N PRO A 186 5.61 -4.94 4.29
CA PRO A 186 5.95 -3.76 3.49
C PRO A 186 4.97 -3.49 2.35
N PHE A 187 4.18 -4.46 1.94
CA PHE A 187 3.19 -4.32 0.87
C PHE A 187 1.86 -4.94 1.31
N ALA A 188 0.88 -4.10 1.63
CA ALA A 188 -0.37 -4.54 2.23
C ALA A 188 -1.60 -4.08 1.44
N PHE A 189 -2.58 -4.97 1.25
CA PHE A 189 -3.87 -4.63 0.68
C PHE A 189 -4.76 -3.98 1.73
N THR A 190 -5.29 -2.80 1.42
CA THR A 190 -6.09 -1.98 2.34
C THR A 190 -7.50 -1.70 1.82
N GLY A 191 -8.16 -2.75 1.33
CA GLY A 191 -9.57 -2.75 0.95
C GLY A 191 -9.85 -2.49 -0.53
N ASN A 192 -9.16 -1.56 -1.17
CA ASN A 192 -9.32 -1.27 -2.62
C ASN A 192 -8.03 -0.74 -3.27
N LYS A 193 -6.90 -0.93 -2.62
CA LYS A 193 -5.57 -0.51 -3.04
C LYS A 193 -4.52 -1.27 -2.25
N PHE A 194 -3.29 -1.25 -2.73
CA PHE A 194 -2.14 -1.66 -1.94
C PHE A 194 -1.43 -0.45 -1.34
N GLU A 195 -0.82 -0.64 -0.20
CA GLU A 195 0.02 0.33 0.47
C GLU A 195 1.45 -0.18 0.51
N PHE A 196 2.37 0.49 -0.17
CA PHE A 196 3.78 0.21 -0.12
C PHE A 196 4.44 1.07 0.97
N ARG A 197 4.77 0.46 2.09
CA ARG A 197 5.18 1.10 3.36
C ARG A 197 6.68 1.26 3.53
N ALA A 198 7.46 0.73 2.61
CA ALA A 198 8.90 0.58 2.76
C ALA A 198 9.73 1.72 2.15
N VAL A 199 9.10 2.77 1.62
CA VAL A 199 9.80 3.93 1.04
C VAL A 199 10.31 4.84 2.14
N GLY A 200 11.57 5.26 2.07
CA GLY A 200 12.19 6.18 3.02
C GLY A 200 11.63 7.60 2.93
N SER A 201 11.57 8.30 4.05
CA SER A 201 11.02 9.66 4.11
C SER A 201 11.84 10.69 3.34
N SER A 202 13.16 10.51 3.21
CA SER A 202 14.03 11.36 2.42
C SER A 202 14.00 11.05 0.92
N ALA A 203 13.54 9.84 0.54
CA ALA A 203 13.59 9.38 -0.83
C ALA A 203 12.53 10.04 -1.73
N ASN A 204 12.86 10.16 -3.02
CA ASN A 204 11.85 10.37 -4.04
C ASN A 204 11.07 9.08 -4.25
N CYS A 205 9.75 9.14 -4.11
CA CYS A 205 8.89 7.96 -4.29
C CYS A 205 8.79 7.50 -5.76
N ALA A 206 9.28 8.28 -6.72
CA ALA A 206 9.30 7.91 -8.13
C ALA A 206 9.94 6.54 -8.37
N ASN A 207 11.09 6.26 -7.77
CA ASN A 207 11.80 4.99 -7.99
C ASN A 207 10.93 3.78 -7.61
N ALA A 208 10.27 3.85 -6.47
CA ALA A 208 9.37 2.80 -6.01
C ALA A 208 8.15 2.64 -6.92
N MET A 209 7.57 3.76 -7.37
CA MET A 209 6.40 3.75 -8.26
C MET A 209 6.75 3.27 -9.67
N ILE A 210 7.91 3.65 -10.21
CA ILE A 210 8.43 3.15 -11.49
C ILE A 210 8.63 1.64 -11.40
N ALA A 211 9.30 1.16 -10.35
CA ALA A 211 9.50 -0.28 -10.15
C ALA A 211 8.17 -1.03 -10.09
N LEU A 212 7.23 -0.57 -9.26
CA LEU A 212 5.93 -1.20 -9.08
C LEU A 212 5.11 -1.23 -10.39
N ASN A 213 5.05 -0.11 -11.11
CA ASN A 213 4.34 -0.06 -12.38
C ASN A 213 5.00 -0.93 -13.46
N SER A 214 6.33 -0.99 -13.49
CA SER A 214 7.07 -1.80 -14.47
C SER A 214 6.88 -3.29 -14.25
N ILE A 215 6.99 -3.76 -13.00
CA ILE A 215 6.76 -5.19 -12.69
C ILE A 215 5.30 -5.59 -12.95
N MET A 216 4.37 -4.69 -12.69
CA MET A 216 2.95 -4.93 -12.97
C MET A 216 2.68 -5.01 -14.48
N ALA A 217 3.25 -4.09 -15.27
CA ALA A 217 3.15 -4.11 -16.72
C ALA A 217 3.73 -5.41 -17.31
N GLU A 218 4.91 -5.82 -16.85
CA GLU A 218 5.56 -7.08 -17.26
C GLU A 218 4.70 -8.30 -16.91
N THR A 219 4.16 -8.34 -15.70
CA THR A 219 3.32 -9.46 -15.25
C THR A 219 2.03 -9.55 -16.06
N LEU A 220 1.36 -8.43 -16.32
CA LEU A 220 0.15 -8.41 -17.14
C LEU A 220 0.42 -8.73 -18.61
N THR A 221 1.60 -8.43 -19.13
CA THR A 221 1.98 -8.78 -20.51
C THR A 221 2.16 -10.29 -20.67
N ARG A 222 2.56 -10.98 -19.61
CA ARG A 222 2.74 -12.44 -19.60
C ARG A 222 1.46 -13.22 -19.25
N PHE A 223 0.46 -12.53 -18.73
CA PHE A 223 -0.84 -13.13 -18.36
C PHE A 223 -1.73 -13.37 -19.58
#